data_c3b7c9fbe2af7ecaefd9040ec89e8f6a
#
_entry.id   c3b7c9fbe2af7ecaefd9040ec89e8f6a
#
_cell.length_a   1.000
_cell.length_b   1.000
_cell.length_c   1.000
_cell.angle_alpha   90.00
_cell.angle_beta   90.00
_cell.angle_gamma   90.00
#
_symmetry.space_group_name_H-M   'P 1'
#
loop_
_entity.id
_entity.type
_entity.pdbx_description
1 polymer ?
#
loop_
_entity_poly.entity_id
_entity_poly.type
_entity_poly.pdbx_seq_one_letter_code
_entity_poly.pdbx_strand_id
1 'polypeptide(L)'
;DFISQQDEDDKNLYDALNAILRSPMQTVTSGFLRELIAEADPPAYHPAKRFALDDELIAAAEGDPEAALHVYRHTGKQMSSEELSLSRQKADDIGRQGEDLVFRYLDDLRTQGAILDFEWVSSENAIAPYDFQVTGADGSLRRLDVKSTTGDFSVKLHISRAELITMAESAGSYDLYRVYALDDASGKLRIARDMKPFASEVLRGLRALPAGVEVDSISCRPDLLPFSDPVGLSTENEEQDG
;
A
#
# COMPACT_ATOMS: atom_id res chain seq x y z
N ASP A 1 -24.09 -24.77 -19.06
CA ASP A 1 -25.38 -24.76 -18.35
C ASP A 1 -25.22 -24.62 -16.85
N PHE A 2 -24.13 -25.11 -16.28
CA PHE A 2 -23.77 -24.98 -14.87
C PHE A 2 -23.40 -23.54 -14.47
N ILE A 3 -22.85 -22.83 -15.40
CA ILE A 3 -22.30 -21.47 -15.24
C ILE A 3 -23.31 -20.42 -15.65
N SER A 4 -24.41 -20.80 -16.31
CA SER A 4 -25.42 -19.87 -16.85
C SER A 4 -26.53 -19.49 -15.87
N GLN A 5 -26.57 -20.09 -14.68
CA GLN A 5 -27.50 -19.69 -13.63
C GLN A 5 -26.83 -18.72 -12.67
N GLN A 6 -26.83 -17.47 -13.06
CA GLN A 6 -26.19 -16.36 -12.33
C GLN A 6 -26.74 -16.12 -10.92
N ASP A 7 -27.86 -16.73 -10.55
CA ASP A 7 -28.52 -16.53 -9.25
C ASP A 7 -28.25 -17.64 -8.23
N GLU A 8 -27.50 -18.65 -8.60
CA GLU A 8 -27.09 -19.71 -7.70
C GLU A 8 -25.61 -19.65 -7.40
N ASP A 9 -25.24 -18.58 -6.84
CA ASP A 9 -24.04 -18.27 -6.07
C ASP A 9 -22.83 -19.22 -6.15
N ASP A 10 -21.70 -18.71 -5.73
CA ASP A 10 -20.42 -19.36 -5.45
C ASP A 10 -20.52 -20.80 -4.93
N LYS A 11 -21.60 -21.12 -4.22
CA LYS A 11 -21.84 -22.44 -3.68
C LYS A 11 -22.04 -23.49 -4.77
N ASN A 12 -22.82 -23.19 -5.81
CA ASN A 12 -23.06 -24.12 -6.91
C ASN A 12 -21.82 -24.31 -7.78
N LEU A 13 -21.07 -23.24 -8.02
CA LEU A 13 -19.79 -23.33 -8.71
C LEU A 13 -18.78 -24.14 -7.89
N TYR A 14 -18.71 -23.89 -6.59
CA TYR A 14 -17.84 -24.63 -5.67
C TYR A 14 -18.22 -26.11 -5.58
N ASP A 15 -19.48 -26.41 -5.48
CA ASP A 15 -20.00 -27.81 -5.45
C ASP A 15 -19.74 -28.52 -6.78
N ALA A 16 -19.86 -27.82 -7.90
CA ALA A 16 -19.53 -28.36 -9.22
C ALA A 16 -18.03 -28.66 -9.37
N LEU A 17 -17.17 -27.73 -8.98
CA LEU A 17 -15.72 -27.93 -9.00
C LEU A 17 -15.30 -29.08 -8.09
N ASN A 18 -15.92 -29.20 -6.91
CA ASN A 18 -15.68 -30.33 -6.01
C ASN A 18 -16.19 -31.65 -6.58
N ALA A 19 -17.33 -31.67 -7.28
CA ALA A 19 -17.83 -32.84 -7.95
C ALA A 19 -16.89 -33.32 -9.07
N ILE A 20 -16.34 -32.37 -9.85
CA ILE A 20 -15.35 -32.65 -10.91
C ILE A 20 -14.05 -33.18 -10.28
N LEU A 21 -13.56 -32.55 -9.23
CA LEU A 21 -12.32 -32.94 -8.54
C LEU A 21 -12.41 -34.30 -7.83
N ARG A 22 -13.63 -34.73 -7.40
CA ARG A 22 -13.89 -36.01 -6.76
C ARG A 22 -14.24 -37.13 -7.72
N SER A 23 -14.39 -36.81 -9.00
CA SER A 23 -14.70 -37.85 -10.02
C SER A 23 -13.46 -38.72 -10.27
N PRO A 24 -13.51 -40.03 -10.04
CA PRO A 24 -12.32 -40.89 -10.19
C PRO A 24 -11.93 -41.17 -11.65
N MET A 25 -12.66 -40.64 -12.61
CA MET A 25 -12.46 -40.94 -14.03
C MET A 25 -12.06 -39.75 -14.90
N GLN A 26 -11.90 -38.55 -14.36
CA GLN A 26 -11.48 -37.38 -15.15
C GLN A 26 -10.17 -36.84 -14.66
N THR A 27 -9.17 -36.89 -15.53
CA THR A 27 -7.95 -36.11 -15.36
C THR A 27 -8.29 -34.64 -15.66
N VAL A 28 -8.65 -33.90 -14.63
CA VAL A 28 -8.88 -32.46 -14.75
C VAL A 28 -7.53 -31.80 -15.00
N THR A 29 -7.27 -31.41 -16.21
CA THR A 29 -6.05 -30.66 -16.55
C THR A 29 -6.15 -29.25 -16.02
N SER A 30 -5.02 -28.66 -15.64
CA SER A 30 -4.96 -27.25 -15.24
C SER A 30 -5.48 -26.30 -16.33
N GLY A 31 -5.47 -26.72 -17.60
CA GLY A 31 -6.08 -26.00 -18.71
C GLY A 31 -7.59 -25.95 -18.64
N PHE A 32 -8.25 -27.07 -18.37
CA PHE A 32 -9.69 -27.14 -18.23
C PHE A 32 -10.20 -26.28 -17.06
N LEU A 33 -9.51 -26.30 -15.92
CA LEU A 33 -9.86 -25.43 -14.79
C LEU A 33 -9.68 -23.94 -15.12
N ARG A 34 -8.69 -23.59 -15.92
CA ARG A 34 -8.49 -22.20 -16.39
C ARG A 34 -9.61 -21.76 -17.34
N GLU A 35 -10.03 -22.62 -18.26
CA GLU A 35 -11.16 -22.33 -19.15
C GLU A 35 -12.46 -22.18 -18.37
N LEU A 36 -12.71 -23.06 -17.39
CA LEU A 36 -13.90 -22.99 -16.55
C LEU A 36 -13.95 -21.72 -15.70
N ILE A 37 -12.82 -21.29 -15.16
CA ILE A 37 -12.69 -20.05 -14.40
C ILE A 37 -12.79 -18.82 -15.32
N ALA A 38 -12.29 -18.89 -16.54
CA ALA A 38 -12.40 -17.80 -17.51
C ALA A 38 -13.82 -17.60 -18.02
N GLU A 39 -14.60 -18.70 -18.16
CA GLU A 39 -16.02 -18.64 -18.56
C GLU A 39 -16.93 -18.15 -17.44
N ALA A 40 -16.52 -18.32 -16.16
CA ALA A 40 -17.29 -17.93 -14.97
C ALA A 40 -17.08 -16.48 -14.62
N ASP A 41 -16.97 -15.53 -15.42
CA ASP A 41 -16.74 -14.10 -15.15
C ASP A 41 -16.30 -13.79 -13.68
N PRO A 42 -15.02 -14.02 -13.35
CA PRO A 42 -14.51 -13.94 -11.97
C PRO A 42 -14.84 -12.64 -11.23
N PRO A 43 -14.96 -11.46 -11.91
CA PRO A 43 -15.31 -10.22 -11.23
C PRO A 43 -16.69 -10.22 -10.59
N ALA A 44 -17.63 -10.98 -11.14
CA ALA A 44 -18.99 -11.04 -10.57
C ALA A 44 -19.06 -11.91 -9.30
N TYR A 45 -18.14 -12.87 -9.16
CA TYR A 45 -18.21 -13.87 -8.10
C TYR A 45 -17.50 -13.50 -6.79
N HIS A 46 -16.48 -12.65 -6.84
CA HIS A 46 -15.69 -12.33 -5.65
C HIS A 46 -15.26 -10.86 -5.61
N PRO A 47 -16.14 -9.96 -5.15
CA PRO A 47 -15.76 -8.57 -4.91
C PRO A 47 -14.49 -8.44 -4.07
N ALA A 48 -14.39 -9.23 -3.00
CA ALA A 48 -13.21 -9.25 -2.13
C ALA A 48 -11.91 -9.69 -2.85
N LYS A 49 -12.00 -10.65 -3.78
CA LYS A 49 -10.82 -11.05 -4.61
C LYS A 49 -10.45 -9.99 -5.64
N ARG A 50 -11.42 -9.21 -6.11
CA ARG A 50 -11.16 -8.10 -7.02
C ARG A 50 -10.37 -6.99 -6.32
N PHE A 51 -10.75 -6.67 -5.09
CA PHE A 51 -10.01 -5.70 -4.27
C PHE A 51 -8.60 -6.18 -3.95
N ALA A 52 -8.44 -7.46 -3.56
CA ALA A 52 -7.12 -8.04 -3.31
C ALA A 52 -6.24 -8.04 -4.57
N LEU A 53 -6.83 -8.28 -5.76
CA LEU A 53 -6.10 -8.23 -7.02
C LEU A 53 -5.72 -6.80 -7.40
N ASP A 54 -6.57 -5.82 -7.14
CA ASP A 54 -6.27 -4.41 -7.38
C ASP A 54 -5.12 -3.94 -6.47
N ASP A 55 -5.12 -4.32 -5.20
CA ASP A 55 -4.02 -4.03 -4.27
C ASP A 55 -2.70 -4.70 -4.70
N GLU A 56 -2.75 -5.94 -5.18
CA GLU A 56 -1.57 -6.63 -5.73
C GLU A 56 -1.07 -6.00 -7.03
N LEU A 57 -1.96 -5.51 -7.89
CA LEU A 57 -1.60 -4.80 -9.10
C LEU A 57 -0.95 -3.46 -8.78
N ILE A 58 -1.46 -2.75 -7.78
CA ILE A 58 -0.87 -1.50 -7.28
C ILE A 58 0.51 -1.78 -6.71
N ALA A 59 0.64 -2.77 -5.82
CA ALA A 59 1.92 -3.16 -5.24
C ALA A 59 2.95 -3.59 -6.31
N ALA A 60 2.51 -4.34 -7.32
CA ALA A 60 3.34 -4.70 -8.45
C ALA A 60 3.78 -3.48 -9.28
N ALA A 61 2.89 -2.50 -9.45
CA ALA A 61 3.16 -1.25 -10.16
C ALA A 61 4.13 -0.35 -9.40
N GLU A 62 4.08 -0.40 -8.06
CA GLU A 62 5.02 0.27 -7.14
C GLU A 62 6.38 -0.46 -7.05
N GLY A 63 6.51 -1.63 -7.66
CA GLY A 63 7.77 -2.37 -7.74
C GLY A 63 7.93 -3.52 -6.75
N ASP A 64 6.86 -4.00 -6.10
CA ASP A 64 6.93 -5.23 -5.31
C ASP A 64 7.13 -6.46 -6.21
N PRO A 65 8.30 -7.13 -6.16
CA PRO A 65 8.59 -8.25 -7.03
C PRO A 65 7.73 -9.48 -6.70
N GLU A 66 7.29 -9.65 -5.46
CA GLU A 66 6.42 -10.77 -5.07
C GLU A 66 5.00 -10.56 -5.61
N ALA A 67 4.46 -9.34 -5.49
CA ALA A 67 3.20 -8.97 -6.09
C ALA A 67 3.24 -9.11 -7.61
N ALA A 68 4.30 -8.64 -8.27
CA ALA A 68 4.49 -8.78 -9.72
C ALA A 68 4.55 -10.26 -10.14
N LEU A 69 5.28 -11.11 -9.40
CA LEU A 69 5.33 -12.55 -9.66
C LEU A 69 3.98 -13.24 -9.38
N HIS A 70 3.27 -12.81 -8.35
CA HIS A 70 1.96 -13.34 -8.04
C HIS A 70 0.95 -13.01 -9.14
N VAL A 71 0.87 -11.75 -9.55
CA VAL A 71 0.05 -11.32 -10.69
C VAL A 71 0.41 -12.12 -11.95
N TYR A 72 1.70 -12.23 -12.29
CA TYR A 72 2.15 -12.98 -13.47
C TYR A 72 1.76 -14.47 -13.41
N ARG A 73 1.89 -15.13 -12.25
CA ARG A 73 1.64 -16.56 -12.10
C ARG A 73 0.17 -16.93 -12.00
N HIS A 74 -0.65 -16.09 -11.38
CA HIS A 74 -2.02 -16.45 -11.00
C HIS A 74 -3.09 -15.86 -11.90
N THR A 75 -2.82 -14.76 -12.58
CA THR A 75 -3.85 -14.16 -13.44
C THR A 75 -3.84 -14.75 -14.85
N GLY A 76 -2.74 -15.36 -15.31
CA GLY A 76 -2.58 -15.78 -16.71
C GLY A 76 -2.76 -14.63 -17.71
N LYS A 77 -3.16 -13.46 -17.24
CA LYS A 77 -3.27 -12.23 -18.02
C LYS A 77 -1.90 -11.59 -18.15
N GLN A 78 -1.57 -11.24 -19.38
CA GLN A 78 -0.51 -10.27 -19.61
C GLN A 78 -1.07 -8.91 -19.23
N MET A 79 -0.43 -8.24 -18.27
CA MET A 79 -0.74 -6.84 -17.97
C MET A 79 -0.33 -6.01 -19.17
N SER A 80 -1.27 -5.31 -19.77
CA SER A 80 -0.97 -4.38 -20.84
C SER A 80 -0.23 -3.15 -20.29
N SER A 81 0.48 -2.44 -21.17
CA SER A 81 1.12 -1.17 -20.78
C SER A 81 0.11 -0.14 -20.27
N GLU A 82 -1.13 -0.20 -20.77
CA GLU A 82 -2.23 0.68 -20.38
C GLU A 82 -2.73 0.33 -18.97
N GLU A 83 -2.93 -0.95 -18.66
CA GLU A 83 -3.30 -1.41 -17.31
C GLU A 83 -2.22 -1.06 -16.28
N LEU A 84 -0.94 -1.22 -16.63
CA LEU A 84 0.16 -0.80 -15.77
C LEU A 84 0.16 0.71 -15.52
N SER A 85 -0.11 1.51 -16.54
CA SER A 85 -0.21 2.97 -16.42
C SER A 85 -1.36 3.39 -15.51
N LEU A 86 -2.53 2.76 -15.67
CA LEU A 86 -3.70 3.00 -14.81
C LEU A 86 -3.43 2.60 -13.35
N SER A 87 -2.72 1.48 -13.13
CA SER A 87 -2.36 1.06 -11.76
C SER A 87 -1.39 2.02 -11.09
N ARG A 88 -0.43 2.58 -11.85
CA ARG A 88 0.46 3.63 -11.35
C ARG A 88 -0.29 4.91 -11.01
N GLN A 89 -1.20 5.33 -11.87
CA GLN A 89 -2.05 6.49 -11.60
C GLN A 89 -2.90 6.29 -10.33
N LYS A 90 -3.48 5.12 -10.15
CA LYS A 90 -4.21 4.80 -8.92
C LYS A 90 -3.31 4.85 -7.68
N ALA A 91 -2.07 4.35 -7.77
CA ALA A 91 -1.11 4.43 -6.67
C ALA A 91 -0.77 5.87 -6.31
N ASP A 92 -0.55 6.72 -7.32
CA ASP A 92 -0.30 8.16 -7.14
C ASP A 92 -1.51 8.86 -6.49
N ASP A 93 -2.74 8.53 -6.93
CA ASP A 93 -3.98 9.08 -6.38
C ASP A 93 -4.16 8.67 -4.90
N ILE A 94 -3.89 7.40 -4.56
CA ILE A 94 -3.92 6.89 -3.18
C ILE A 94 -2.86 7.58 -2.32
N GLY A 95 -1.65 7.75 -2.86
CA GLY A 95 -0.58 8.49 -2.18
C GLY A 95 -1.03 9.90 -1.82
N ARG A 96 -1.52 10.63 -2.82
CA ARG A 96 -1.98 12.01 -2.63
C ARG A 96 -3.13 12.15 -1.64
N GLN A 97 -4.10 11.24 -1.71
CA GLN A 97 -5.22 11.22 -0.78
C GLN A 97 -4.75 11.00 0.67
N GLY A 98 -3.77 10.11 0.88
CA GLY A 98 -3.19 9.92 2.20
C GLY A 98 -2.43 11.14 2.70
N GLU A 99 -1.68 11.82 1.83
CA GLU A 99 -1.01 13.08 2.15
C GLU A 99 -2.02 14.18 2.51
N ASP A 100 -3.15 14.30 1.78
CA ASP A 100 -4.23 15.26 2.09
C ASP A 100 -4.82 15.01 3.50
N LEU A 101 -5.02 13.75 3.90
CA LEU A 101 -5.48 13.42 5.25
C LEU A 101 -4.44 13.76 6.32
N VAL A 102 -3.17 13.50 6.05
CA VAL A 102 -2.08 13.85 6.96
C VAL A 102 -1.92 15.38 7.06
N PHE A 103 -2.10 16.10 5.96
CA PHE A 103 -2.12 17.57 5.98
C PHE A 103 -3.14 18.10 6.97
N ARG A 104 -4.39 17.60 6.92
CA ARG A 104 -5.46 17.99 7.87
C ARG A 104 -5.11 17.63 9.30
N TYR A 105 -4.60 16.44 9.51
CA TYR A 105 -4.14 16.00 10.83
C TYR A 105 -3.04 16.93 11.40
N LEU A 106 -2.09 17.36 10.59
CA LEU A 106 -1.04 18.29 10.99
C LEU A 106 -1.60 19.70 11.25
N ASP A 107 -2.59 20.14 10.47
CA ASP A 107 -3.27 21.42 10.68
C ASP A 107 -4.03 21.45 12.00
N ASP A 108 -4.70 20.35 12.35
CA ASP A 108 -5.35 20.20 13.65
C ASP A 108 -4.34 20.24 14.81
N LEU A 109 -3.20 19.54 14.66
CA LEU A 109 -2.12 19.60 15.66
C LEU A 109 -1.53 21.00 15.81
N ARG A 110 -1.39 21.76 14.72
CA ARG A 110 -0.95 23.15 14.75
C ARG A 110 -1.99 24.02 15.47
N THR A 111 -3.26 23.87 15.14
CA THR A 111 -4.35 24.61 15.79
C THR A 111 -4.43 24.33 17.28
N GLN A 112 -4.14 23.11 17.71
CA GLN A 112 -4.08 22.71 19.11
C GLN A 112 -2.77 23.14 19.82
N GLY A 113 -1.80 23.70 19.07
CA GLY A 113 -0.50 24.10 19.60
C GLY A 113 0.45 22.92 19.90
N ALA A 114 0.13 21.72 19.42
CA ALA A 114 0.98 20.53 19.56
C ALA A 114 2.23 20.59 18.66
N ILE A 115 2.15 21.34 17.58
CA ILE A 115 3.26 21.72 16.68
C ILE A 115 3.21 23.24 16.45
N LEU A 116 4.36 23.83 16.08
CA LEU A 116 4.41 25.27 15.75
C LEU A 116 3.99 25.51 14.31
N ASP A 117 4.51 24.71 13.39
CA ASP A 117 4.26 24.87 11.95
C ASP A 117 4.61 23.60 11.19
N PHE A 118 4.15 23.52 9.94
CA PHE A 118 4.54 22.48 9.00
C PHE A 118 4.49 22.97 7.55
N GLU A 119 5.25 22.30 6.69
CA GLU A 119 5.33 22.55 5.26
C GLU A 119 5.08 21.25 4.50
N TRP A 120 4.24 21.28 3.48
CA TRP A 120 4.00 20.16 2.57
C TRP A 120 4.98 20.24 1.39
N VAL A 121 6.14 19.64 1.57
CA VAL A 121 7.27 19.79 0.65
C VAL A 121 7.04 19.05 -0.67
N SER A 122 6.44 17.84 -0.64
CA SER A 122 6.20 17.05 -1.85
C SER A 122 5.20 17.73 -2.80
N SER A 123 4.31 18.59 -2.29
CA SER A 123 3.36 19.33 -3.12
C SER A 123 4.04 20.37 -4.05
N GLU A 124 5.19 20.89 -3.65
CA GLU A 124 5.97 21.88 -4.41
C GLU A 124 7.18 21.25 -5.10
N ASN A 125 7.69 20.15 -4.56
CA ASN A 125 8.89 19.49 -5.03
C ASN A 125 8.74 17.95 -5.04
N ALA A 126 8.24 17.41 -6.13
CA ALA A 126 7.97 15.98 -6.29
C ALA A 126 9.23 15.07 -6.23
N ILE A 127 10.45 15.63 -6.20
CA ILE A 127 11.68 14.85 -6.02
C ILE A 127 12.21 14.91 -4.58
N ALA A 128 11.50 15.57 -3.67
CA ALA A 128 11.88 15.60 -2.27
C ALA A 128 11.78 14.18 -1.68
N PRO A 129 12.75 13.74 -0.87
CA PRO A 129 12.76 12.43 -0.26
C PRO A 129 11.98 12.39 1.07
N TYR A 130 10.98 13.22 1.21
CA TYR A 130 10.01 13.29 2.31
C TYR A 130 8.84 14.19 1.91
N ASP A 131 7.67 14.00 2.52
CA ASP A 131 6.45 14.71 2.15
C ASP A 131 6.26 15.99 2.96
N PHE A 132 6.49 15.95 4.26
CA PHE A 132 6.31 17.12 5.12
C PHE A 132 7.53 17.39 5.98
N GLN A 133 7.71 18.69 6.29
CA GLN A 133 8.61 19.15 7.32
C GLN A 133 7.80 19.78 8.44
N VAL A 134 8.01 19.35 9.68
CA VAL A 134 7.24 19.78 10.85
C VAL A 134 8.17 20.41 11.87
N THR A 135 7.77 21.56 12.40
CA THR A 135 8.41 22.21 13.54
C THR A 135 7.62 21.90 14.80
N GLY A 136 8.20 21.11 15.71
CA GLY A 136 7.58 20.77 16.98
C GLY A 136 7.39 21.97 17.90
N ALA A 137 6.55 21.85 18.92
CA ALA A 137 6.31 22.91 19.91
C ALA A 137 7.60 23.34 20.67
N ASP A 138 8.58 22.45 20.73
CA ASP A 138 9.92 22.69 21.30
C ASP A 138 10.91 23.28 20.29
N GLY A 139 10.48 23.59 19.08
CA GLY A 139 11.33 24.07 17.98
C GLY A 139 12.13 22.99 17.27
N SER A 140 11.95 21.70 17.62
CA SER A 140 12.62 20.60 16.94
C SER A 140 12.10 20.42 15.53
N LEU A 141 12.99 20.12 14.59
CA LEU A 141 12.66 19.83 13.19
C LEU A 141 12.48 18.34 13.00
N ARG A 142 11.35 17.97 12.38
CA ARG A 142 11.03 16.59 11.99
C ARG A 142 10.67 16.55 10.51
N ARG A 143 11.18 15.57 9.81
CA ARG A 143 10.72 15.21 8.47
C ARG A 143 9.83 14.01 8.56
N LEU A 144 8.84 13.93 7.71
CA LEU A 144 7.98 12.75 7.66
C LEU A 144 7.64 12.40 6.22
N ASP A 145 7.46 11.12 6.00
CA ASP A 145 7.06 10.52 4.75
C ASP A 145 5.78 9.72 4.96
N VAL A 146 4.84 9.84 4.04
CA VAL A 146 3.50 9.24 4.11
C VAL A 146 3.44 8.04 3.19
N LYS A 147 3.14 6.87 3.74
CA LYS A 147 2.93 5.63 2.97
C LYS A 147 1.47 5.21 3.09
N SER A 148 0.73 5.34 2.00
CA SER A 148 -0.72 5.13 1.96
C SER A 148 -1.10 3.81 1.32
N THR A 149 -2.24 3.24 1.70
CA THR A 149 -2.85 2.08 1.05
C THR A 149 -4.34 2.01 1.36
N THR A 150 -5.13 1.53 0.41
CA THR A 150 -6.53 1.17 0.63
C THR A 150 -6.68 -0.14 1.40
N GLY A 151 -5.65 -1.00 1.37
CA GLY A 151 -5.60 -2.26 2.11
C GLY A 151 -5.39 -2.09 3.60
N ASP A 152 -5.17 -3.19 4.28
CA ASP A 152 -4.93 -3.22 5.71
C ASP A 152 -3.49 -2.77 6.09
N PHE A 153 -3.24 -2.69 7.41
CA PHE A 153 -1.93 -2.27 7.92
C PHE A 153 -0.78 -3.20 7.52
N SER A 154 -1.05 -4.48 7.23
CA SER A 154 -0.03 -5.48 6.92
C SER A 154 0.55 -5.36 5.50
N VAL A 155 -0.08 -4.59 4.62
CA VAL A 155 0.44 -4.32 3.28
C VAL A 155 1.84 -3.73 3.37
N LYS A 156 2.78 -4.30 2.62
CA LYS A 156 4.20 -3.91 2.66
C LYS A 156 4.40 -2.43 2.35
N LEU A 157 5.40 -1.87 2.98
CA LEU A 157 5.89 -0.51 2.73
C LEU A 157 7.00 -0.58 1.69
N HIS A 158 6.97 0.34 0.74
CA HIS A 158 8.07 0.59 -0.20
C HIS A 158 8.82 1.83 0.25
N ILE A 159 10.12 1.68 0.46
CA ILE A 159 11.01 2.77 0.89
C ILE A 159 12.15 2.87 -0.12
N SER A 160 12.26 4.02 -0.76
CA SER A 160 13.31 4.27 -1.73
C SER A 160 14.68 4.43 -1.04
N ARG A 161 15.74 4.23 -1.81
CA ARG A 161 17.10 4.48 -1.31
C ARG A 161 17.31 5.94 -0.92
N ALA A 162 16.71 6.88 -1.64
CA ALA A 162 16.80 8.31 -1.33
C ALA A 162 16.17 8.63 0.04
N GLU A 163 15.00 8.06 0.33
CA GLU A 163 14.35 8.17 1.64
C GLU A 163 15.23 7.54 2.74
N LEU A 164 15.78 6.33 2.54
CA LEU A 164 16.66 5.68 3.52
C LEU A 164 17.89 6.55 3.84
N ILE A 165 18.52 7.14 2.82
CA ILE A 165 19.66 8.02 3.03
C ILE A 165 19.23 9.25 3.82
N THR A 166 18.12 9.85 3.45
CA THR A 166 17.58 11.03 4.15
C THR A 166 17.18 10.73 5.59
N MET A 167 16.54 9.58 5.84
CA MET A 167 16.27 9.12 7.21
C MET A 167 17.54 9.01 8.04
N ALA A 168 18.58 8.37 7.49
CA ALA A 168 19.85 8.14 8.20
C ALA A 168 20.65 9.43 8.45
N GLU A 169 20.60 10.38 7.53
CA GLU A 169 21.44 11.60 7.54
C GLU A 169 20.72 12.83 8.07
N SER A 170 19.40 12.78 8.31
CA SER A 170 18.64 13.90 8.86
C SER A 170 19.27 14.43 10.14
N ALA A 171 19.40 15.76 10.22
CA ALA A 171 19.84 16.45 11.44
C ALA A 171 18.78 16.39 12.55
N GLY A 172 17.48 16.36 12.19
CA GLY A 172 16.35 16.11 13.07
C GLY A 172 15.85 14.66 12.98
N SER A 173 14.69 14.39 13.59
CA SER A 173 14.05 13.09 13.41
C SER A 173 13.44 12.95 12.02
N TYR A 174 13.30 11.71 11.60
CA TYR A 174 12.55 11.35 10.40
C TYR A 174 11.51 10.31 10.81
N ASP A 175 10.25 10.62 10.63
CA ASP A 175 9.12 9.80 11.03
C ASP A 175 8.46 9.19 9.79
N LEU A 176 7.89 7.99 9.93
CA LEU A 176 7.13 7.33 8.88
C LEU A 176 5.66 7.29 9.29
N TYR A 177 4.80 7.85 8.45
CA TYR A 177 3.36 7.90 8.65
C TYR A 177 2.69 6.88 7.73
N ARG A 178 2.05 5.86 8.32
CA ARG A 178 1.31 4.85 7.56
C ARG A 178 -0.18 5.16 7.61
N VAL A 179 -0.73 5.58 6.47
CA VAL A 179 -2.18 5.68 6.26
C VAL A 179 -2.65 4.38 5.62
N TYR A 180 -3.66 3.73 6.19
CA TYR A 180 -4.17 2.45 5.73
C TYR A 180 -5.69 2.36 5.91
N ALA A 181 -6.31 1.35 5.29
CA ALA A 181 -7.76 1.25 5.17
C ALA A 181 -8.35 2.58 4.67
N LEU A 182 -7.66 3.16 3.67
CA LEU A 182 -8.02 4.44 3.09
C LEU A 182 -9.26 4.28 2.22
N ASP A 183 -10.24 5.13 2.42
CA ASP A 183 -11.41 5.33 1.55
C ASP A 183 -11.49 6.80 1.12
N ASP A 184 -12.56 7.17 0.39
CA ASP A 184 -12.71 8.51 -0.18
C ASP A 184 -12.70 9.65 0.86
N ALA A 185 -13.03 9.38 2.11
CA ALA A 185 -13.23 10.38 3.14
C ALA A 185 -12.47 10.12 4.43
N SER A 186 -11.91 8.93 4.61
CA SER A 186 -11.32 8.51 5.88
C SER A 186 -10.16 7.55 5.73
N GLY A 187 -9.46 7.32 6.83
CA GLY A 187 -8.39 6.34 6.92
C GLY A 187 -7.92 6.16 8.36
N LYS A 188 -6.97 5.27 8.55
CA LYS A 188 -6.30 5.07 9.84
C LYS A 188 -4.84 5.42 9.72
N LEU A 189 -4.31 6.16 10.68
CA LEU A 189 -2.92 6.57 10.76
C LEU A 189 -2.21 5.81 11.87
N ARG A 190 -1.02 5.28 11.58
CA ARG A 190 -0.02 4.88 12.57
C ARG A 190 1.30 5.59 12.27
N ILE A 191 2.06 5.90 13.30
CA ILE A 191 3.30 6.68 13.20
C ILE A 191 4.45 5.87 13.76
N ALA A 192 5.49 5.64 12.95
CA ALA A 192 6.78 5.16 13.42
C ALA A 192 7.73 6.36 13.52
N ARG A 193 8.19 6.63 14.74
CA ARG A 193 9.04 7.80 15.01
C ARG A 193 10.50 7.44 14.94
N ASP A 194 11.31 8.43 14.55
CA ASP A 194 12.77 8.35 14.49
C ASP A 194 13.29 7.09 13.76
N MET A 195 13.03 7.04 12.47
CA MET A 195 13.42 5.93 11.61
C MET A 195 14.93 5.87 11.31
N LYS A 196 15.73 6.79 11.86
CA LYS A 196 17.19 6.85 11.64
C LYS A 196 17.92 5.55 12.01
N PRO A 197 17.63 4.90 13.15
CA PRO A 197 18.27 3.61 13.48
C PRO A 197 17.99 2.53 12.45
N PHE A 198 16.72 2.39 12.03
CA PHE A 198 16.30 1.44 11.00
C PHE A 198 17.01 1.69 9.68
N ALA A 199 16.97 2.92 9.18
CA ALA A 199 17.58 3.28 7.90
C ALA A 199 19.10 3.05 7.92
N SER A 200 19.77 3.39 9.02
CA SER A 200 21.21 3.18 9.20
C SER A 200 21.60 1.69 9.17
N GLU A 201 20.77 0.83 9.73
CA GLU A 201 20.96 -0.62 9.71
C GLU A 201 20.77 -1.18 8.31
N VAL A 202 19.68 -0.81 7.63
CA VAL A 202 19.41 -1.21 6.26
C VAL A 202 20.54 -0.77 5.32
N LEU A 203 20.95 0.49 5.37
CA LEU A 203 22.04 1.00 4.53
C LEU A 203 23.37 0.29 4.81
N ARG A 204 23.64 -0.12 6.04
CA ARG A 204 24.79 -0.94 6.39
C ARG A 204 24.73 -2.32 5.71
N GLY A 205 23.55 -2.95 5.71
CA GLY A 205 23.32 -4.22 5.00
C GLY A 205 23.52 -4.07 3.50
N LEU A 206 23.01 -3.00 2.91
CA LEU A 206 23.17 -2.74 1.47
C LEU A 206 24.63 -2.52 1.04
N ARG A 207 25.48 -2.00 1.92
CA ARG A 207 26.94 -1.88 1.64
C ARG A 207 27.66 -3.20 1.52
N ALA A 208 27.09 -4.30 2.00
CA ALA A 208 27.66 -5.65 1.87
C ALA A 208 27.35 -6.31 0.52
N LEU A 209 26.58 -5.65 -0.34
CA LEU A 209 26.28 -6.14 -1.69
C LEU A 209 27.55 -6.11 -2.56
N PRO A 210 27.65 -6.99 -3.58
CA PRO A 210 28.75 -6.99 -4.52
C PRO A 210 28.93 -5.62 -5.19
N ALA A 211 30.17 -5.28 -5.53
CA ALA A 211 30.49 -4.05 -6.24
C ALA A 211 29.70 -3.96 -7.57
N GLY A 212 29.07 -2.82 -7.81
CA GLY A 212 28.23 -2.59 -9.00
C GLY A 212 26.78 -3.09 -8.87
N VAL A 213 26.40 -3.66 -7.71
CA VAL A 213 24.99 -3.94 -7.41
C VAL A 213 24.39 -2.77 -6.66
N GLU A 214 23.31 -2.23 -7.19
CA GLU A 214 22.54 -1.14 -6.57
C GLU A 214 21.14 -1.61 -6.27
N VAL A 215 20.54 -1.04 -5.23
CA VAL A 215 19.16 -1.26 -4.81
C VAL A 215 18.47 0.10 -4.79
N ASP A 216 17.43 0.24 -5.61
CA ASP A 216 16.68 1.49 -5.72
C ASP A 216 15.66 1.67 -4.60
N SER A 217 15.07 0.57 -4.13
CA SER A 217 14.09 0.57 -3.05
C SER A 217 14.10 -0.76 -2.29
N ILE A 218 13.53 -0.74 -1.09
CA ILE A 218 13.27 -1.94 -0.29
C ILE A 218 11.78 -2.06 -0.01
N SER A 219 11.33 -3.30 0.17
CA SER A 219 10.01 -3.59 0.72
C SER A 219 10.16 -4.14 2.12
N CYS A 220 9.39 -3.62 3.07
CA CYS A 220 9.38 -4.15 4.43
C CYS A 220 7.94 -4.28 4.97
N ARG A 221 7.75 -5.22 5.88
CA ARG A 221 6.48 -5.38 6.58
C ARG A 221 6.38 -4.34 7.70
N PRO A 222 5.25 -3.63 7.82
CA PRO A 222 5.10 -2.57 8.82
C PRO A 222 5.13 -3.09 10.26
N ASP A 223 4.79 -4.36 10.51
CA ASP A 223 4.88 -4.98 11.84
C ASP A 223 6.31 -5.12 12.39
N LEU A 224 7.31 -4.95 11.53
CA LEU A 224 8.73 -4.91 11.94
C LEU A 224 9.19 -3.54 12.44
N LEU A 225 8.35 -2.50 12.28
CA LEU A 225 8.66 -1.13 12.64
C LEU A 225 7.87 -0.71 13.90
N PRO A 226 8.40 0.24 14.68
CA PRO A 226 7.80 0.65 15.95
C PRO A 226 6.62 1.62 15.75
N PHE A 227 5.61 1.18 15.04
CA PHE A 227 4.41 1.97 14.81
C PHE A 227 3.57 2.13 16.09
N SER A 228 2.99 3.31 16.26
CA SER A 228 2.04 3.64 17.33
C SER A 228 0.72 2.87 17.20
N ASP A 229 -0.14 3.01 18.20
CA ASP A 229 -1.55 2.67 18.05
C ASP A 229 -2.23 3.50 16.95
N PRO A 230 -3.32 2.99 16.33
CA PRO A 230 -3.99 3.67 15.25
C PRO A 230 -4.78 4.90 15.73
N VAL A 231 -4.75 5.95 14.91
CA VAL A 231 -5.57 7.15 15.02
C VAL A 231 -6.49 7.21 13.80
N GLY A 232 -7.77 7.53 14.00
CA GLY A 232 -8.69 7.76 12.88
C GLY A 232 -8.38 9.10 12.19
N LEU A 233 -8.42 9.10 10.86
CA LEU A 233 -8.38 10.31 10.04
C LEU A 233 -9.70 10.44 9.30
N SER A 234 -10.25 11.66 9.18
CA SER A 234 -11.46 11.94 8.42
C SER A 234 -11.36 13.30 7.75
N THR A 235 -12.01 13.42 6.59
CA THR A 235 -12.22 14.70 5.92
C THR A 235 -13.38 15.48 6.51
N GLU A 236 -14.29 14.81 7.22
CA GLU A 236 -15.38 15.46 7.93
C GLU A 236 -14.90 15.96 9.29
N ASN A 237 -15.03 17.25 9.53
CA ASN A 237 -14.93 17.77 10.90
C ASN A 237 -16.10 17.17 11.68
N GLU A 238 -15.85 16.33 12.68
CA GLU A 238 -16.87 16.05 13.68
C GLU A 238 -17.24 17.39 14.29
N GLU A 239 -18.37 17.96 13.84
CA GLU A 239 -19.03 19.02 14.59
C GLU A 239 -19.31 18.43 15.98
N GLN A 240 -18.49 18.83 16.95
CA GLN A 240 -18.75 18.53 18.35
C GLN A 240 -20.06 19.21 18.70
N ASP A 241 -21.16 18.46 18.59
CA ASP A 241 -22.40 18.80 19.26
C ASP A 241 -22.11 18.85 20.77
N GLY A 242 -21.92 20.08 21.25
CA GLY A 242 -21.76 20.43 22.66
C GLY A 242 -23.12 20.60 23.37
#